data_2dc0a5054d9d6048865db1994818b110
#
_entry.id   2dc0a5054d9d6048865db1994818b110
#
_cell.length_a   1.000
_cell.length_b   1.000
_cell.length_c   1.000
_cell.angle_alpha   90.00
_cell.angle_beta   90.00
_cell.angle_gamma   90.00
#
_symmetry.space_group_name_H-M   'P 1'
#
loop_
_entity.id
_entity.type
_entity.pdbx_description
1 polymer ?
#
loop_
_entity_poly.entity_id
_entity_poly.type
_entity_poly.pdbx_seq_one_letter_code
_entity_poly.pdbx_strand_id
1 'polypeptide(L)'
;MLCVAKAMEDYRRKTDQTAAISNLLSAKPDRLKEAVERLKNEAAEKDARIGALTRELLNLKVKQYEAGQKLLFVFETGMTALQIRQFCDRLLEGGKAETAAVFSEDAKGGFNYCAGSRSFDMRQAGKTLNGKLNGRGGGSAQMIQGTFKASEEEIRNVFEEIF
;
A
#
# COMPACT_ATOMS: atom_id res chain seq x y z
N MET A 1 -40.56 -5.26 38.82
CA MET A 1 -40.35 -6.51 38.05
C MET A 1 -39.63 -6.29 36.70
N LEU A 2 -40.00 -5.33 35.88
CA LEU A 2 -39.32 -5.07 34.57
C LEU A 2 -37.81 -4.76 34.66
N CYS A 3 -37.35 -4.06 35.70
CA CYS A 3 -35.95 -3.66 35.86
C CYS A 3 -35.02 -4.87 36.13
N VAL A 4 -35.48 -5.85 36.89
CA VAL A 4 -34.72 -7.07 37.21
C VAL A 4 -34.61 -7.98 36.01
N ALA A 5 -35.69 -8.13 35.23
CA ALA A 5 -35.66 -8.92 33.99
C ALA A 5 -34.66 -8.36 32.96
N LYS A 6 -34.66 -7.05 32.76
CA LYS A 6 -33.73 -6.37 31.87
C LYS A 6 -32.26 -6.48 32.30
N ALA A 7 -32.00 -6.39 33.60
CA ALA A 7 -30.68 -6.60 34.20
C ALA A 7 -30.16 -8.03 34.02
N MET A 8 -31.04 -9.03 34.16
CA MET A 8 -30.70 -10.44 33.94
C MET A 8 -30.43 -10.74 32.46
N GLU A 9 -31.17 -10.14 31.55
CA GLU A 9 -30.96 -10.29 30.12
C GLU A 9 -29.61 -9.67 29.71
N ASP A 10 -29.30 -8.47 30.21
CA ASP A 10 -28.01 -7.81 29.95
C ASP A 10 -26.83 -8.60 30.51
N TYR A 11 -26.99 -9.19 31.71
CA TYR A 11 -25.98 -10.07 32.30
C TYR A 11 -25.74 -11.33 31.47
N ARG A 12 -26.79 -12.00 31.02
CA ARG A 12 -26.69 -13.18 30.14
C ARG A 12 -25.95 -12.83 28.84
N ARG A 13 -26.36 -11.75 28.17
CA ARG A 13 -25.71 -11.28 26.93
C ARG A 13 -24.20 -11.03 27.14
N LYS A 14 -23.82 -10.36 28.23
CA LYS A 14 -22.40 -10.10 28.54
C LYS A 14 -21.63 -11.39 28.83
N THR A 15 -22.24 -12.33 29.53
CA THR A 15 -21.65 -13.64 29.81
C THR A 15 -21.44 -14.44 28.51
N ASP A 16 -22.44 -14.48 27.64
CA ASP A 16 -22.35 -15.18 26.36
C ASP A 16 -21.28 -14.56 25.45
N GLN A 17 -21.20 -13.23 25.40
CA GLN A 17 -20.14 -12.53 24.65
C GLN A 17 -18.75 -12.84 25.22
N THR A 18 -18.61 -12.83 26.55
CA THR A 18 -17.34 -13.17 27.21
C THR A 18 -16.91 -14.60 26.91
N ALA A 19 -17.86 -15.55 26.94
CA ALA A 19 -17.61 -16.95 26.62
C ALA A 19 -17.21 -17.11 25.14
N ALA A 20 -17.87 -16.41 24.21
CA ALA A 20 -17.51 -16.41 22.80
C ALA A 20 -16.10 -15.89 22.54
N ILE A 21 -15.71 -14.75 23.15
CA ILE A 21 -14.36 -14.19 23.06
C ILE A 21 -13.33 -15.13 23.68
N SER A 22 -13.65 -15.74 24.82
CA SER A 22 -12.83 -16.72 25.54
C SER A 22 -12.49 -17.92 24.64
N ASN A 23 -13.50 -18.42 23.93
CA ASN A 23 -13.32 -19.51 22.95
C ASN A 23 -12.48 -19.10 21.76
N LEU A 24 -12.72 -17.91 21.18
CA LEU A 24 -11.95 -17.40 20.03
C LEU A 24 -10.46 -17.22 20.36
N LEU A 25 -10.17 -16.74 21.57
CA LEU A 25 -8.79 -16.48 22.01
C LEU A 25 -8.14 -17.70 22.70
N SER A 26 -8.88 -18.81 22.86
CA SER A 26 -8.46 -19.97 23.65
C SER A 26 -7.90 -19.57 25.02
N ALA A 27 -8.56 -18.60 25.67
CA ALA A 27 -8.15 -18.01 26.93
C ALA A 27 -9.29 -18.05 27.97
N LYS A 28 -8.96 -18.16 29.23
CA LYS A 28 -9.95 -18.08 30.31
C LYS A 28 -10.53 -16.66 30.39
N PRO A 29 -11.79 -16.48 30.87
CA PRO A 29 -12.44 -15.18 30.96
C PRO A 29 -11.66 -14.12 31.76
N ASP A 30 -10.96 -14.52 32.79
CA ASP A 30 -10.11 -13.67 33.64
C ASP A 30 -8.78 -13.28 32.99
N ARG A 31 -8.40 -13.93 31.84
CA ARG A 31 -7.18 -13.70 31.11
C ARG A 31 -7.41 -13.16 29.68
N LEU A 32 -8.60 -12.68 29.39
CA LEU A 32 -8.92 -12.15 28.07
C LEU A 32 -8.10 -10.90 27.72
N LYS A 33 -7.84 -10.05 28.70
CA LYS A 33 -7.04 -8.85 28.51
C LYS A 33 -5.61 -9.21 28.05
N GLU A 34 -4.96 -10.10 28.78
CA GLU A 34 -3.60 -10.56 28.44
C GLU A 34 -3.56 -11.26 27.07
N ALA A 35 -4.59 -12.03 26.73
CA ALA A 35 -4.70 -12.68 25.43
C ALA A 35 -4.83 -11.67 24.29
N VAL A 36 -5.62 -10.61 24.47
CA VAL A 36 -5.75 -9.52 23.48
C VAL A 36 -4.45 -8.73 23.38
N GLU A 37 -3.80 -8.39 24.48
CA GLU A 37 -2.50 -7.70 24.49
C GLU A 37 -1.44 -8.51 23.73
N ARG A 38 -1.36 -9.80 24.00
CA ARG A 38 -0.47 -10.71 23.28
C ARG A 38 -0.75 -10.71 21.77
N LEU A 39 -2.02 -10.86 21.36
CA LEU A 39 -2.41 -10.85 19.97
C LEU A 39 -2.04 -9.53 19.27
N LYS A 40 -2.24 -8.40 19.93
CA LYS A 40 -1.83 -7.08 19.42
C LYS A 40 -0.31 -6.98 19.25
N ASN A 41 0.46 -7.46 20.23
CA ASN A 41 1.91 -7.44 20.17
C ASN A 41 2.43 -8.35 19.04
N GLU A 42 1.91 -9.57 18.95
CA GLU A 42 2.25 -10.49 17.83
C GLU A 42 1.92 -9.91 16.46
N ALA A 43 0.79 -9.21 16.31
CA ALA A 43 0.43 -8.53 15.08
C ALA A 43 1.42 -7.39 14.77
N ALA A 44 1.75 -6.55 15.75
CA ALA A 44 2.71 -5.45 15.59
C ALA A 44 4.12 -5.96 15.23
N GLU A 45 4.57 -7.07 15.84
CA GLU A 45 5.85 -7.70 15.51
C GLU A 45 5.87 -8.25 14.07
N LYS A 46 4.77 -8.89 13.64
CA LYS A 46 4.62 -9.36 12.25
C LYS A 46 4.64 -8.20 11.27
N ASP A 47 3.92 -7.12 11.55
CA ASP A 47 3.88 -5.93 10.70
C ASP A 47 5.26 -5.27 10.60
N ALA A 48 5.98 -5.16 11.72
CA ALA A 48 7.35 -4.65 11.74
C ALA A 48 8.29 -5.54 10.91
N ARG A 49 8.15 -6.87 11.02
CA ARG A 49 8.94 -7.83 10.24
C ARG A 49 8.64 -7.76 8.75
N ILE A 50 7.36 -7.69 8.37
CA ILE A 50 6.94 -7.50 6.97
C ILE A 50 7.53 -6.19 6.43
N GLY A 51 7.45 -5.10 7.19
CA GLY A 51 8.02 -3.81 6.80
C GLY A 51 9.54 -3.86 6.61
N ALA A 52 10.26 -4.59 7.47
CA ALA A 52 11.70 -4.77 7.35
C ALA A 52 12.07 -5.57 6.09
N LEU A 53 11.43 -6.71 5.87
CA LEU A 53 11.64 -7.55 4.69
C LEU A 53 11.27 -6.83 3.39
N THR A 54 10.19 -6.06 3.39
CA THR A 54 9.81 -5.22 2.24
C THR A 54 10.89 -4.20 1.91
N ARG A 55 11.44 -3.51 2.92
CA ARG A 55 12.53 -2.54 2.71
C ARG A 55 13.78 -3.20 2.11
N GLU A 56 14.15 -4.36 2.63
CA GLU A 56 15.30 -5.14 2.13
C GLU A 56 15.08 -5.59 0.68
N LEU A 57 13.92 -6.15 0.38
CA LEU A 57 13.54 -6.55 -0.98
C LEU A 57 13.60 -5.38 -1.96
N LEU A 58 13.02 -4.22 -1.61
CA LEU A 58 13.05 -3.05 -2.47
C LEU A 58 14.50 -2.54 -2.70
N ASN A 59 15.35 -2.58 -1.67
CA ASN A 59 16.75 -2.21 -1.82
C ASN A 59 17.51 -3.16 -2.76
N LEU A 60 17.21 -4.45 -2.72
CA LEU A 60 17.80 -5.43 -3.66
C LEU A 60 17.28 -5.21 -5.08
N LYS A 61 15.97 -4.97 -5.24
CA LYS A 61 15.38 -4.66 -6.56
C LYS A 61 16.00 -3.41 -7.19
N VAL A 62 16.17 -2.33 -6.43
CA VAL A 62 16.81 -1.09 -6.93
C VAL A 62 18.21 -1.34 -7.49
N LYS A 63 18.98 -2.27 -6.89
CA LYS A 63 20.34 -2.60 -7.37
C LYS A 63 20.36 -3.25 -8.76
N GLN A 64 19.25 -3.84 -9.19
CA GLN A 64 19.15 -4.51 -10.50
C GLN A 64 19.07 -3.50 -11.67
N TYR A 65 18.73 -2.25 -11.39
CA TYR A 65 18.61 -1.20 -12.41
C TYR A 65 19.92 -0.43 -12.55
N GLU A 66 20.28 -0.14 -13.80
CA GLU A 66 21.41 0.72 -14.12
C GLU A 66 21.15 2.16 -13.68
N ALA A 67 22.20 2.90 -13.36
CA ALA A 67 22.10 4.29 -12.95
C ALA A 67 22.09 5.23 -14.17
N GLY A 68 21.54 6.43 -13.99
CA GLY A 68 21.62 7.51 -14.98
C GLY A 68 20.64 7.41 -16.14
N GLN A 69 19.59 6.61 -16.03
CA GLN A 69 18.54 6.57 -17.06
C GLN A 69 17.71 7.87 -17.04
N LYS A 70 17.26 8.33 -18.20
CA LYS A 70 16.33 9.48 -18.26
C LYS A 70 14.95 9.11 -17.74
N LEU A 71 14.42 7.97 -18.21
CA LEU A 71 13.11 7.47 -17.88
C LEU A 71 13.18 5.97 -17.56
N LEU A 72 12.63 5.57 -16.43
CA LEU A 72 12.63 4.18 -15.99
C LEU A 72 11.20 3.72 -15.65
N PHE A 73 10.76 2.67 -16.33
CA PHE A 73 9.51 1.98 -16.04
C PHE A 73 9.75 0.71 -15.27
N VAL A 74 8.96 0.50 -14.23
CA VAL A 74 8.97 -0.73 -13.45
C VAL A 74 7.54 -1.24 -13.32
N PHE A 75 7.27 -2.40 -13.90
CA PHE A 75 5.99 -3.10 -13.77
C PHE A 75 6.16 -4.28 -12.83
N GLU A 76 5.33 -4.31 -11.80
CA GLU A 76 5.35 -5.31 -10.72
C GLU A 76 3.94 -5.84 -10.48
N THR A 77 3.82 -6.89 -9.71
CA THR A 77 2.54 -7.46 -9.30
C THR A 77 2.46 -7.54 -7.78
N GLY A 78 1.25 -7.39 -7.23
CA GLY A 78 1.00 -7.59 -5.81
C GLY A 78 1.58 -6.54 -4.87
N MET A 79 2.02 -5.38 -5.38
CA MET A 79 2.49 -4.28 -4.54
C MET A 79 1.34 -3.40 -4.06
N THR A 80 1.38 -3.03 -2.80
CA THR A 80 0.50 -1.98 -2.25
C THR A 80 0.92 -0.59 -2.73
N ALA A 81 0.01 0.39 -2.68
CA ALA A 81 0.31 1.77 -3.07
C ALA A 81 1.51 2.36 -2.28
N LEU A 82 1.66 1.98 -1.00
CA LEU A 82 2.80 2.38 -0.18
C LEU A 82 4.12 1.78 -0.70
N GLN A 83 4.12 0.50 -1.08
CA GLN A 83 5.31 -0.17 -1.61
C GLN A 83 5.71 0.38 -2.97
N ILE A 84 4.75 0.65 -3.86
CA ILE A 84 4.97 1.29 -5.16
C ILE A 84 5.65 2.65 -4.96
N ARG A 85 5.13 3.48 -4.06
CA ARG A 85 5.71 4.78 -3.72
C ARG A 85 7.12 4.64 -3.16
N GLN A 86 7.33 3.76 -2.19
CA GLN A 86 8.66 3.53 -1.60
C GLN A 86 9.67 3.04 -2.62
N PHE A 87 9.24 2.27 -3.62
CA PHE A 87 10.12 1.81 -4.68
C PHE A 87 10.49 2.95 -5.62
N CYS A 88 9.51 3.76 -6.04
CA CYS A 88 9.75 4.95 -6.85
C CYS A 88 10.71 5.93 -6.17
N ASP A 89 10.50 6.24 -4.88
CA ASP A 89 11.40 7.08 -4.07
C ASP A 89 12.84 6.54 -4.11
N ARG A 90 13.05 5.24 -3.87
CA ARG A 90 14.39 4.64 -3.87
C ARG A 90 15.08 4.65 -5.23
N LEU A 91 14.34 4.47 -6.32
CA LEU A 91 14.90 4.56 -7.67
C LEU A 91 15.43 5.95 -7.94
N LEU A 92 14.67 6.97 -7.56
CA LEU A 92 15.08 8.38 -7.70
C LEU A 92 16.23 8.73 -6.77
N GLU A 93 16.14 8.41 -5.48
CA GLU A 93 17.19 8.68 -4.48
C GLU A 93 18.51 7.97 -4.82
N GLY A 94 18.41 6.72 -5.32
CA GLY A 94 19.53 5.93 -5.78
C GLY A 94 20.14 6.37 -7.11
N GLY A 95 19.64 7.45 -7.72
CA GLY A 95 20.15 7.98 -8.99
C GLY A 95 19.96 7.01 -10.17
N LYS A 96 18.97 6.14 -10.10
CA LYS A 96 18.71 5.16 -11.17
C LYS A 96 18.09 5.82 -12.39
N ALA A 97 17.24 6.82 -12.16
CA ALA A 97 16.64 7.59 -13.24
C ALA A 97 16.40 9.05 -12.84
N GLU A 98 16.27 9.94 -13.82
CA GLU A 98 15.76 11.31 -13.63
C GLU A 98 14.25 11.30 -13.40
N THR A 99 13.54 10.44 -14.13
CA THR A 99 12.10 10.17 -13.98
C THR A 99 11.90 8.67 -13.82
N ALA A 100 11.22 8.28 -12.76
CA ALA A 100 10.88 6.89 -12.49
C ALA A 100 9.38 6.72 -12.34
N ALA A 101 8.82 5.65 -12.90
CA ALA A 101 7.44 5.28 -12.77
C ALA A 101 7.32 3.80 -12.43
N VAL A 102 6.68 3.52 -11.30
CA VAL A 102 6.45 2.17 -10.79
C VAL A 102 4.96 1.87 -10.84
N PHE A 103 4.63 0.73 -11.41
CA PHE A 103 3.26 0.25 -11.63
C PHE A 103 3.08 -1.10 -10.94
N SER A 104 1.89 -1.34 -10.43
CA SER A 104 1.47 -2.67 -9.99
C SER A 104 0.04 -2.93 -10.44
N GLU A 105 -0.15 -4.04 -11.14
CA GLU A 105 -1.45 -4.48 -11.60
C GLU A 105 -2.43 -4.58 -10.43
N ASP A 106 -3.66 -4.11 -10.63
CA ASP A 106 -4.76 -4.25 -9.68
C ASP A 106 -5.65 -5.45 -10.05
N ALA A 107 -6.51 -5.86 -9.11
CA ALA A 107 -7.43 -6.99 -9.31
C ALA A 107 -8.51 -6.73 -10.40
N LYS A 108 -8.59 -5.53 -10.98
CA LYS A 108 -9.58 -5.12 -11.99
C LYS A 108 -8.98 -4.96 -13.38
N GLY A 109 -7.71 -5.33 -13.57
CA GLY A 109 -6.99 -5.23 -14.84
C GLY A 109 -6.52 -3.81 -15.16
N GLY A 110 -6.38 -2.95 -14.16
CA GLY A 110 -5.73 -1.65 -14.25
C GLY A 110 -4.40 -1.64 -13.48
N PHE A 111 -3.78 -0.47 -13.36
CA PHE A 111 -2.53 -0.31 -12.64
C PHE A 111 -2.65 0.74 -11.53
N ASN A 112 -2.24 0.38 -10.33
CA ASN A 112 -1.81 1.36 -9.35
C ASN A 112 -0.44 1.87 -9.74
N TYR A 113 -0.20 3.19 -9.64
CA TYR A 113 1.07 3.77 -10.02
C TYR A 113 1.60 4.79 -9.04
N CYS A 114 2.90 4.97 -9.05
CA CYS A 114 3.59 6.13 -8.52
C CYS A 114 4.67 6.54 -9.52
N ALA A 115 4.67 7.81 -9.92
CA ALA A 115 5.68 8.36 -10.82
C ALA A 115 6.26 9.64 -10.22
N GLY A 116 7.58 9.77 -10.30
CA GLY A 116 8.32 10.91 -9.78
C GLY A 116 9.41 11.37 -10.72
N SER A 117 9.76 12.65 -10.66
CA SER A 117 10.84 13.24 -11.46
C SER A 117 11.62 14.25 -10.66
N ARG A 118 12.92 14.37 -10.98
CA ARG A 118 13.82 15.42 -10.48
C ARG A 118 13.86 16.66 -11.37
N SER A 119 13.48 16.52 -12.63
CA SER A 119 13.57 17.55 -13.66
C SER A 119 12.22 18.10 -14.13
N PHE A 120 11.13 17.35 -13.93
CA PHE A 120 9.79 17.69 -14.39
C PHE A 120 8.81 18.02 -13.25
N ASP A 121 7.91 18.99 -13.49
CA ASP A 121 6.75 19.20 -12.59
C ASP A 121 5.68 18.12 -12.85
N MET A 122 5.64 17.14 -11.95
CA MET A 122 4.76 16.00 -12.06
C MET A 122 3.27 16.34 -11.97
N ARG A 123 2.89 17.52 -11.46
CA ARG A 123 1.47 17.94 -11.38
C ARG A 123 0.88 18.17 -12.78
N GLN A 124 1.69 18.75 -13.70
CA GLN A 124 1.26 18.95 -15.08
C GLN A 124 1.24 17.63 -15.84
N ALA A 125 2.31 16.84 -15.73
CA ALA A 125 2.37 15.52 -16.29
C ALA A 125 1.19 14.64 -15.84
N GLY A 126 0.86 14.66 -14.54
CA GLY A 126 -0.24 13.90 -13.96
C GLY A 126 -1.62 14.23 -14.55
N LYS A 127 -1.88 15.50 -14.88
CA LYS A 127 -3.14 15.89 -15.55
C LYS A 127 -3.23 15.29 -16.95
N THR A 128 -2.14 15.36 -17.71
CA THR A 128 -2.06 14.79 -19.07
C THR A 128 -2.17 13.27 -19.04
N LEU A 129 -1.43 12.62 -18.15
CA LEU A 129 -1.46 11.17 -17.97
C LEU A 129 -2.86 10.67 -17.58
N ASN A 130 -3.51 11.30 -16.62
CA ASN A 130 -4.87 10.94 -16.22
C ASN A 130 -5.88 11.09 -17.37
N GLY A 131 -5.73 12.12 -18.20
CA GLY A 131 -6.60 12.33 -19.35
C GLY A 131 -6.41 11.28 -20.44
N LYS A 132 -5.15 10.93 -20.77
CA LYS A 132 -4.83 9.97 -21.83
C LYS A 132 -5.02 8.52 -21.44
N LEU A 133 -4.76 8.17 -20.17
CA LEU A 133 -4.79 6.79 -19.65
C LEU A 133 -6.05 6.46 -18.85
N ASN A 134 -7.10 7.26 -18.96
CA ASN A 134 -8.35 7.09 -18.20
C ASN A 134 -8.06 6.88 -16.70
N GLY A 135 -7.17 7.72 -16.18
CA GLY A 135 -6.61 7.59 -14.84
C GLY A 135 -7.25 8.50 -13.81
N ARG A 136 -6.97 8.22 -12.56
CA ARG A 136 -7.30 9.07 -11.41
C ARG A 136 -6.11 9.10 -10.48
N GLY A 137 -5.68 10.31 -10.13
CA GLY A 137 -4.55 10.46 -9.24
C GLY A 137 -4.14 11.93 -9.11
N GLY A 138 -3.08 12.15 -8.35
CA GLY A 138 -2.51 13.47 -8.11
C GLY A 138 -1.29 13.38 -7.20
N GLY A 139 -0.78 14.54 -6.82
CA GLY A 139 0.38 14.60 -5.93
C GLY A 139 1.03 15.97 -5.92
N SER A 140 2.33 15.99 -5.72
CA SER A 140 3.20 17.17 -5.67
C SER A 140 3.92 17.42 -6.99
N ALA A 141 4.73 18.48 -7.04
CA ALA A 141 5.61 18.74 -8.17
C ALA A 141 6.67 17.64 -8.39
N GLN A 142 7.07 16.94 -7.33
CA GLN A 142 8.09 15.89 -7.40
C GLN A 142 7.51 14.51 -7.71
N MET A 143 6.27 14.25 -7.27
CA MET A 143 5.71 12.89 -7.32
C MET A 143 4.19 12.90 -7.40
N ILE A 144 3.65 12.02 -8.25
CA ILE A 144 2.23 11.75 -8.40
C ILE A 144 1.96 10.26 -8.19
N GLN A 145 0.75 9.94 -7.77
CA GLN A 145 0.29 8.57 -7.58
C GLN A 145 -1.20 8.45 -7.91
N GLY A 146 -1.62 7.27 -8.27
CA GLY A 146 -3.01 7.03 -8.62
C GLY A 146 -3.24 5.67 -9.26
N THR A 147 -4.22 5.62 -10.15
CA THR A 147 -4.59 4.43 -10.91
C THR A 147 -4.77 4.77 -12.38
N PHE A 148 -4.41 3.85 -13.26
CA PHE A 148 -4.68 3.89 -14.70
C PHE A 148 -5.57 2.71 -15.11
N LYS A 149 -6.45 2.95 -16.10
CA LYS A 149 -7.25 1.91 -16.76
C LYS A 149 -6.78 1.79 -18.22
N ALA A 150 -5.54 1.39 -18.38
CA ALA A 150 -4.86 1.28 -19.65
C ALA A 150 -3.93 0.07 -19.64
N SER A 151 -3.55 -0.44 -20.78
CA SER A 151 -2.57 -1.50 -20.91
C SER A 151 -1.13 -0.99 -20.65
N GLU A 152 -0.20 -1.90 -20.38
CA GLU A 152 1.21 -1.57 -20.22
C GLU A 152 1.78 -0.83 -21.42
N GLU A 153 1.41 -1.27 -22.63
CA GLU A 153 1.87 -0.66 -23.89
C GLU A 153 1.38 0.79 -24.05
N GLU A 154 0.09 1.03 -23.76
CA GLU A 154 -0.47 2.39 -23.79
C GLU A 154 0.21 3.30 -22.75
N ILE A 155 0.46 2.76 -21.54
CA ILE A 155 1.17 3.50 -20.48
C ILE A 155 2.57 3.90 -20.97
N ARG A 156 3.36 2.97 -21.51
CA ARG A 156 4.72 3.23 -22.01
C ARG A 156 4.70 4.32 -23.07
N ASN A 157 3.87 4.17 -24.10
CA ASN A 157 3.77 5.12 -25.21
C ASN A 157 3.44 6.54 -24.74
N VAL A 158 2.48 6.68 -23.81
CA VAL A 158 2.08 8.00 -23.31
C VAL A 158 3.16 8.63 -22.42
N PHE A 159 3.88 7.85 -21.64
CA PHE A 159 4.99 8.35 -20.83
C PHE A 159 6.17 8.78 -21.71
N GLU A 160 6.55 8.01 -22.71
CA GLU A 160 7.63 8.35 -23.67
C GLU A 160 7.32 9.60 -24.50
N GLU A 161 6.04 9.91 -24.72
CA GLU A 161 5.62 11.15 -25.38
C GLU A 161 5.78 12.39 -24.49
N ILE A 162 5.71 12.22 -23.17
CA ILE A 162 5.71 13.34 -22.20
C ILE A 162 7.11 13.62 -21.64
N PHE A 163 7.96 12.60 -21.47
CA PHE A 163 9.27 12.65 -20.82
C PHE A 163 10.42 12.33 -21.78
#